data_77b08ab9a76d82b01d812111f6231c86
#
_entry.id   77b08ab9a76d82b01d812111f6231c86
#
_cell.length_a   1.000
_cell.length_b   1.000
_cell.length_c   1.000
_cell.angle_alpha   90.00
_cell.angle_beta   90.00
_cell.angle_gamma   90.00
#
_symmetry.space_group_name_H-M   'P 1'
#
loop_
_entity.id
_entity.type
_entity.pdbx_description
1 polymer ?
#
loop_
_entity_poly.entity_id
_entity_poly.type
_entity_poly.pdbx_seq_one_letter_code
_entity_poly.pdbx_strand_id
1 'polypeptide(L)'
;MSFANKVNQWFKRKPVAEAAGAHGSMMEDTVVQDMYDGALNSVQGAPSLIGMDEDGRVEELVRLPLLGKGTVAKHQRTLFTVLGGSVLVLVVLSAWMLRDASNSNQQLAATGQALMQSQRLAKSVSLAMTGAAPAFNDVKDSSSVLARNVRALISGDSDLGVNAVSDSLQSDASGISMLTDRAEKSAALILTQQKTLTQVGEALRTINRQSSDLLETAETISSLKLQQGAGAAEIAAAGQLVMLTQRIGKSANEFQTLEGVSPEAVFLLGKDLNSFKEISEGLLNGSTELRLSAARDPQVREQLQTLIKQYDDTRSQASAILGNLQGLVSAREAQTTINNDSEPLRVQLEQLQTALQGLGGASVAQLVALAAAVLVALLCGVGISRVQLMDSRARQQEAERHQMDARLQEQEAKRINDANQAAILRLMNELQSVAEGDLTQEATVTEDITGAIADSVNYTVEELRALVGSVQNTVTRVAQTTEQVDVTSTELLAASNEQLHEIRETGKSILDMAGRINNVSAQAQESAQVAR
;
A
#
# COMPACT_ATOMS: atom_id res chain seq x y z
N MET A 1 30.79 -27.07 6.23
CA MET A 1 32.06 -26.55 6.87
C MET A 1 32.27 -25.13 6.32
N SER A 2 32.13 -24.16 7.20
CA SER A 2 31.94 -22.75 6.93
C SER A 2 33.19 -22.05 6.33
N PHE A 3 32.97 -21.16 5.38
CA PHE A 3 33.94 -20.26 4.77
C PHE A 3 34.76 -19.43 5.78
N ALA A 4 34.19 -19.17 6.96
CA ALA A 4 34.85 -18.48 8.06
C ALA A 4 36.11 -19.18 8.60
N ASN A 5 36.22 -20.50 8.48
CA ASN A 5 37.38 -21.28 8.95
C ASN A 5 38.59 -21.23 7.99
N LYS A 6 38.37 -20.90 6.71
CA LYS A 6 39.47 -20.74 5.75
C LYS A 6 40.14 -19.36 5.81
N VAL A 7 39.39 -18.33 6.18
CA VAL A 7 39.93 -16.97 6.31
C VAL A 7 40.80 -16.84 7.57
N ASN A 8 40.48 -17.53 8.65
CA ASN A 8 41.25 -17.46 9.92
C ASN A 8 42.59 -18.21 9.87
N GLN A 9 42.77 -19.15 8.93
CA GLN A 9 44.07 -19.82 8.74
C GLN A 9 45.09 -18.98 7.96
N TRP A 10 44.62 -17.98 7.23
CA TRP A 10 45.50 -17.14 6.40
C TRP A 10 46.22 -16.05 7.21
N PHE A 11 45.66 -15.62 8.35
CA PHE A 11 46.23 -14.61 9.25
C PHE A 11 47.22 -15.13 10.31
N LYS A 12 47.45 -16.45 10.39
CA LYS A 12 48.30 -17.05 11.44
C LYS A 12 49.66 -17.59 10.97
N ARG A 13 50.31 -16.98 9.97
CA ARG A 13 51.71 -17.32 9.69
C ARG A 13 52.63 -16.21 10.20
N LYS A 14 53.26 -16.51 11.38
CA LYS A 14 54.34 -15.76 11.99
C LYS A 14 55.69 -16.03 11.26
N PRO A 15 56.64 -15.09 11.37
CA PRO A 15 57.97 -15.19 10.75
C PRO A 15 58.87 -16.18 11.51
N VAL A 16 59.73 -16.87 10.80
CA VAL A 16 60.80 -17.65 11.40
C VAL A 16 62.11 -16.92 11.22
N ALA A 17 62.77 -16.74 12.35
CA ALA A 17 64.08 -16.18 12.51
C ALA A 17 65.18 -17.23 12.30
N GLU A 18 66.32 -16.75 11.82
CA GLU A 18 67.70 -17.03 12.26
C GLU A 18 68.15 -18.48 12.52
N ALA A 19 69.17 -18.88 11.83
CA ALA A 19 70.30 -19.51 12.50
C ALA A 19 71.58 -19.45 11.66
N ALA A 20 72.61 -19.13 12.38
CA ALA A 20 73.98 -18.88 12.04
C ALA A 20 74.83 -20.14 11.85
N GLY A 21 76.03 -19.95 11.31
CA GLY A 21 77.19 -20.78 11.59
C GLY A 21 77.90 -21.33 10.34
N ALA A 22 78.97 -20.84 10.02
CA ALA A 22 80.35 -21.02 10.37
C ALA A 22 81.24 -21.68 9.29
N HIS A 23 82.32 -21.01 9.03
CA HIS A 23 83.70 -21.45 8.70
C HIS A 23 84.07 -22.07 7.34
N GLY A 24 85.10 -21.43 6.75
CA GLY A 24 86.31 -22.04 6.27
C GLY A 24 86.84 -21.54 4.95
N SER A 25 87.77 -20.55 5.00
CA SER A 25 89.19 -20.60 4.61
C SER A 25 89.57 -20.78 3.14
N MET A 26 90.47 -19.92 2.76
CA MET A 26 91.59 -19.90 1.82
C MET A 26 91.34 -19.30 0.41
N MET A 27 91.90 -18.15 0.29
CA MET A 27 93.18 -17.70 -0.33
C MET A 27 93.27 -17.75 -1.85
N GLU A 28 93.55 -16.60 -2.37
CA GLU A 28 94.48 -16.21 -3.43
C GLU A 28 93.99 -16.10 -4.89
N ASP A 29 94.34 -14.98 -5.40
CA ASP A 29 94.55 -14.54 -6.78
C ASP A 29 93.31 -13.92 -7.48
N THR A 30 93.23 -12.61 -7.76
CA THR A 30 94.15 -11.79 -8.53
C THR A 30 93.65 -10.36 -8.66
N VAL A 31 94.53 -9.44 -8.49
CA VAL A 31 94.43 -7.99 -8.38
C VAL A 31 94.09 -7.25 -9.72
N VAL A 32 93.44 -7.81 -10.68
CA VAL A 32 93.14 -7.12 -11.96
C VAL A 32 91.65 -7.02 -12.30
N GLN A 33 90.78 -7.59 -11.51
CA GLN A 33 89.33 -7.55 -11.73
C GLN A 33 88.60 -6.44 -10.97
N ASP A 34 89.32 -5.76 -10.03
CA ASP A 34 88.73 -4.80 -9.11
C ASP A 34 88.52 -3.38 -9.64
N MET A 35 88.89 -3.10 -10.90
CA MET A 35 88.67 -1.77 -11.47
C MET A 35 87.45 -1.62 -12.40
N TYR A 36 86.79 -2.73 -12.70
CA TYR A 36 85.58 -2.71 -13.51
C TYR A 36 84.27 -2.98 -12.72
N ASP A 37 84.36 -3.53 -11.54
CA ASP A 37 83.19 -3.82 -10.71
C ASP A 37 82.79 -2.65 -9.78
N GLY A 38 83.66 -1.66 -9.61
CA GLY A 38 83.36 -0.49 -8.75
C GLY A 38 82.40 0.55 -9.37
N ALA A 39 82.09 0.48 -10.64
CA ALA A 39 81.18 1.41 -11.30
C ALA A 39 79.75 0.89 -11.47
N LEU A 40 79.47 -0.35 -11.11
CA LEU A 40 78.13 -0.97 -11.29
C LEU A 40 77.32 -1.14 -10.00
N ASN A 41 77.88 -0.80 -8.82
CA ASN A 41 77.22 -1.03 -7.53
C ASN A 41 76.57 0.21 -6.89
N SER A 42 76.35 1.28 -7.63
CA SER A 42 75.69 2.49 -7.07
C SER A 42 74.29 2.77 -7.59
N VAL A 43 73.62 1.78 -8.25
CA VAL A 43 72.19 1.92 -8.61
C VAL A 43 71.45 0.70 -8.06
N GLN A 44 71.33 0.60 -6.75
CA GLN A 44 70.32 -0.22 -6.10
C GLN A 44 68.99 0.48 -6.15
N GLY A 45 68.24 0.30 -7.26
CA GLY A 45 66.82 0.62 -7.37
C GLY A 45 66.13 -0.52 -8.06
N ALA A 46 65.42 -1.33 -7.30
CA ALA A 46 64.39 -2.34 -7.66
C ALA A 46 64.73 -3.36 -8.76
N PRO A 47 64.54 -4.65 -8.52
CA PRO A 47 64.82 -5.71 -9.53
C PRO A 47 63.78 -5.65 -10.65
N SER A 48 64.14 -5.13 -11.80
CA SER A 48 63.46 -5.32 -13.06
C SER A 48 63.65 -6.77 -13.50
N LEU A 49 62.62 -7.55 -13.43
CA LEU A 49 62.62 -8.91 -13.98
C LEU A 49 62.28 -8.81 -15.47
N ILE A 50 63.24 -9.12 -16.30
CA ILE A 50 63.13 -9.12 -17.76
C ILE A 50 62.53 -10.47 -18.16
N GLY A 51 61.35 -10.48 -18.82
CA GLY A 51 60.77 -11.61 -19.52
C GLY A 51 60.97 -11.42 -21.03
N MET A 52 61.32 -12.49 -21.76
CA MET A 52 61.32 -12.50 -23.23
C MET A 52 60.00 -13.09 -23.70
N ASP A 53 59.36 -12.38 -24.64
CA ASP A 53 58.18 -12.84 -25.36
C ASP A 53 58.61 -13.75 -26.54
N GLU A 54 57.67 -14.52 -27.13
CA GLU A 54 57.92 -15.43 -28.26
C GLU A 54 58.50 -14.71 -29.49
N ASP A 55 58.42 -13.37 -29.56
CA ASP A 55 58.97 -12.52 -30.63
C ASP A 55 60.32 -11.85 -30.24
N GLY A 56 60.93 -12.23 -29.12
CA GLY A 56 62.26 -11.74 -28.69
C GLY A 56 62.30 -10.27 -28.20
N ARG A 57 61.15 -9.71 -27.88
CA ARG A 57 61.06 -8.34 -27.31
C ARG A 57 61.18 -8.43 -25.79
N VAL A 58 61.99 -7.54 -25.22
CA VAL A 58 62.20 -7.37 -23.77
C VAL A 58 61.00 -6.68 -23.20
N GLU A 59 60.08 -7.43 -22.53
CA GLU A 59 58.95 -6.86 -21.81
C GLU A 59 59.25 -6.71 -20.32
N GLU A 60 59.02 -5.53 -19.77
CA GLU A 60 59.20 -5.21 -18.38
C GLU A 60 58.05 -5.86 -17.54
N LEU A 61 58.42 -6.75 -16.59
CA LEU A 61 57.47 -7.45 -15.74
C LEU A 61 57.04 -6.53 -14.56
N VAL A 62 55.79 -6.12 -14.57
CA VAL A 62 55.19 -5.33 -13.45
C VAL A 62 54.62 -6.27 -12.39
N ARG A 63 54.89 -5.98 -11.13
CA ARG A 63 54.38 -6.75 -10.00
C ARG A 63 53.16 -6.02 -9.36
N LEU A 64 51.99 -6.61 -9.47
CA LEU A 64 50.78 -6.14 -8.78
C LEU A 64 50.51 -6.98 -7.51
N PRO A 65 50.05 -6.35 -6.38
CA PRO A 65 49.90 -7.04 -5.10
C PRO A 65 48.97 -8.25 -5.10
N LEU A 66 48.00 -8.30 -6.01
CA LEU A 66 46.98 -9.37 -6.10
C LEU A 66 47.12 -10.25 -7.34
N LEU A 67 47.73 -9.73 -8.42
CA LEU A 67 47.85 -10.42 -9.74
C LEU A 67 49.23 -11.02 -9.99
N GLY A 68 50.21 -10.79 -9.07
CA GLY A 68 51.54 -11.32 -9.19
C GLY A 68 52.41 -10.60 -10.26
N LYS A 69 53.37 -11.33 -10.88
CA LYS A 69 54.28 -10.81 -11.90
C LYS A 69 53.67 -11.08 -13.29
N GLY A 70 53.59 -10.07 -14.14
CA GLY A 70 53.06 -10.18 -15.47
C GLY A 70 53.39 -8.95 -16.32
N THR A 71 53.23 -9.06 -17.64
CA THR A 71 53.41 -7.93 -18.55
C THR A 71 52.28 -6.92 -18.39
N VAL A 72 52.54 -5.67 -18.71
CA VAL A 72 51.53 -4.56 -18.64
C VAL A 72 50.26 -4.92 -19.38
N ALA A 73 50.39 -5.46 -20.61
CA ALA A 73 49.28 -5.86 -21.47
C ALA A 73 48.41 -6.97 -20.80
N LYS A 74 49.07 -7.98 -20.18
CA LYS A 74 48.35 -9.05 -19.48
C LYS A 74 47.58 -8.54 -18.25
N HIS A 75 48.18 -7.66 -17.45
CA HIS A 75 47.53 -7.04 -16.32
C HIS A 75 46.36 -6.14 -16.71
N GLN A 76 46.53 -5.32 -17.75
CA GLN A 76 45.45 -4.51 -18.30
C GLN A 76 44.28 -5.38 -18.80
N ARG A 77 44.56 -6.41 -19.59
CA ARG A 77 43.51 -7.30 -20.10
C ARG A 77 42.75 -7.99 -18.99
N THR A 78 43.44 -8.47 -17.94
CA THR A 78 42.81 -9.11 -16.78
C THR A 78 41.97 -8.11 -16.00
N LEU A 79 42.49 -6.91 -15.73
CA LEU A 79 41.76 -5.88 -15.00
C LEU A 79 40.53 -5.37 -15.75
N PHE A 80 40.63 -5.21 -17.10
CA PHE A 80 39.47 -4.82 -17.91
C PHE A 80 38.41 -5.91 -17.98
N THR A 81 38.81 -7.19 -18.03
CA THR A 81 37.82 -8.30 -18.02
C THR A 81 37.13 -8.41 -16.68
N VAL A 82 37.86 -8.24 -15.57
CA VAL A 82 37.24 -8.23 -14.20
C VAL A 82 36.36 -7.00 -13.99
N LEU A 83 36.79 -5.83 -14.47
CA LEU A 83 36.01 -4.61 -14.44
C LEU A 83 34.70 -4.76 -15.24
N GLY A 84 34.81 -5.25 -16.49
CA GLY A 84 33.64 -5.53 -17.33
C GLY A 84 32.68 -6.53 -16.68
N GLY A 85 33.21 -7.59 -16.06
CA GLY A 85 32.44 -8.56 -15.29
C GLY A 85 31.75 -7.94 -14.07
N SER A 86 32.47 -7.10 -13.31
CA SER A 86 31.88 -6.44 -12.13
C SER A 86 30.78 -5.44 -12.50
N VAL A 87 30.96 -4.67 -13.59
CA VAL A 87 29.93 -3.75 -14.11
C VAL A 87 28.70 -4.54 -14.59
N LEU A 88 28.90 -5.66 -15.28
CA LEU A 88 27.79 -6.52 -15.71
C LEU A 88 27.01 -7.06 -14.51
N VAL A 89 27.72 -7.52 -13.48
CA VAL A 89 27.10 -7.97 -12.21
C VAL A 89 26.31 -6.83 -11.55
N LEU A 90 26.85 -5.61 -11.53
CA LEU A 90 26.15 -4.43 -10.99
C LEU A 90 24.84 -4.16 -11.75
N VAL A 91 24.89 -4.21 -13.09
CA VAL A 91 23.70 -3.98 -13.93
C VAL A 91 22.65 -5.07 -13.67
N VAL A 92 23.08 -6.34 -13.64
CA VAL A 92 22.16 -7.47 -13.41
C VAL A 92 21.54 -7.41 -12.00
N LEU A 93 22.35 -7.15 -10.97
CA LEU A 93 21.85 -7.01 -9.59
C LEU A 93 20.89 -5.83 -9.46
N SER A 94 21.21 -4.68 -10.04
CA SER A 94 20.34 -3.51 -10.02
C SER A 94 19.01 -3.77 -10.75
N ALA A 95 19.05 -4.39 -11.92
CA ALA A 95 17.86 -4.75 -12.67
C ALA A 95 17.00 -5.78 -11.90
N TRP A 96 17.64 -6.74 -11.25
CA TRP A 96 16.95 -7.72 -10.42
C TRP A 96 16.29 -7.07 -9.18
N MET A 97 17.01 -6.18 -8.47
CA MET A 97 16.47 -5.43 -7.33
C MET A 97 15.29 -4.54 -7.72
N LEU A 98 15.37 -3.85 -8.87
CA LEU A 98 14.27 -3.04 -9.39
C LEU A 98 13.03 -3.89 -9.72
N ARG A 99 13.25 -5.07 -10.30
CA ARG A 99 12.17 -6.00 -10.62
C ARG A 99 11.53 -6.56 -9.35
N ASP A 100 12.33 -6.90 -8.35
CA ASP A 100 11.87 -7.42 -7.06
C ASP A 100 11.07 -6.35 -6.29
N ALA A 101 11.56 -5.13 -6.23
CA ALA A 101 10.86 -3.99 -5.65
C ALA A 101 9.54 -3.67 -6.38
N SER A 102 9.52 -3.75 -7.72
CA SER A 102 8.30 -3.56 -8.51
C SER A 102 7.26 -4.64 -8.19
N ASN A 103 7.68 -5.91 -8.11
CA ASN A 103 6.82 -7.04 -7.76
C ASN A 103 6.22 -6.86 -6.35
N SER A 104 7.05 -6.52 -5.38
CA SER A 104 6.61 -6.26 -4.00
C SER A 104 5.59 -5.12 -3.92
N ASN A 105 5.81 -4.03 -4.66
CA ASN A 105 4.88 -2.91 -4.70
C ASN A 105 3.52 -3.30 -5.33
N GLN A 106 3.53 -4.13 -6.36
CA GLN A 106 2.30 -4.62 -6.99
C GLN A 106 1.53 -5.57 -6.07
N GLN A 107 2.22 -6.47 -5.37
CA GLN A 107 1.62 -7.35 -4.36
C GLN A 107 1.04 -6.53 -3.19
N LEU A 108 1.75 -5.51 -2.74
CA LEU A 108 1.29 -4.60 -1.68
C LEU A 108 0.04 -3.83 -2.12
N ALA A 109 0.01 -3.34 -3.36
CA ALA A 109 -1.15 -2.66 -3.92
C ALA A 109 -2.36 -3.59 -4.03
N ALA A 110 -2.16 -4.85 -4.50
CA ALA A 110 -3.22 -5.85 -4.57
C ALA A 110 -3.78 -6.21 -3.18
N THR A 111 -2.89 -6.35 -2.17
CA THR A 111 -3.30 -6.60 -0.78
C THR A 111 -4.08 -5.43 -0.20
N GLY A 112 -3.62 -4.19 -0.42
CA GLY A 112 -4.33 -2.98 -0.01
C GLY A 112 -5.71 -2.84 -0.68
N GLN A 113 -5.78 -3.17 -1.96
CA GLN A 113 -7.05 -3.20 -2.70
C GLN A 113 -7.99 -4.27 -2.16
N ALA A 114 -7.48 -5.48 -1.87
CA ALA A 114 -8.26 -6.54 -1.26
C ALA A 114 -8.80 -6.13 0.12
N LEU A 115 -7.98 -5.50 0.95
CA LEU A 115 -8.36 -4.96 2.26
C LEU A 115 -9.50 -3.94 2.15
N MET A 116 -9.37 -2.97 1.26
CA MET A 116 -10.40 -1.97 1.02
C MET A 116 -11.71 -2.60 0.54
N GLN A 117 -11.62 -3.55 -0.40
CA GLN A 117 -12.81 -4.20 -0.94
C GLN A 117 -13.49 -5.13 0.06
N SER A 118 -12.76 -5.76 0.96
CA SER A 118 -13.36 -6.58 2.03
C SER A 118 -14.26 -5.74 2.96
N GLN A 119 -13.81 -4.55 3.32
CA GLN A 119 -14.59 -3.62 4.14
C GLN A 119 -15.79 -3.04 3.36
N ARG A 120 -15.57 -2.69 2.08
CA ARG A 120 -16.66 -2.22 1.21
C ARG A 120 -17.73 -3.29 1.03
N LEU A 121 -17.33 -4.55 0.87
CA LEU A 121 -18.25 -5.68 0.73
C LEU A 121 -19.15 -5.81 1.95
N ALA A 122 -18.61 -5.83 3.16
CA ALA A 122 -19.38 -5.93 4.39
C ALA A 122 -20.42 -4.81 4.51
N LYS A 123 -20.03 -3.57 4.21
CA LYS A 123 -20.92 -2.41 4.19
C LYS A 123 -22.00 -2.53 3.12
N SER A 124 -21.62 -2.90 1.89
CA SER A 124 -22.56 -3.00 0.77
C SER A 124 -23.55 -4.12 0.97
N VAL A 125 -23.12 -5.25 1.56
CA VAL A 125 -24.00 -6.35 1.95
C VAL A 125 -25.05 -5.88 2.96
N SER A 126 -24.66 -5.15 3.98
CA SER A 126 -25.60 -4.61 4.97
C SER A 126 -26.65 -3.70 4.31
N LEU A 127 -26.26 -2.87 3.34
CA LEU A 127 -27.17 -2.04 2.57
C LEU A 127 -28.06 -2.86 1.62
N ALA A 128 -27.50 -3.88 0.97
CA ALA A 128 -28.26 -4.78 0.09
C ALA A 128 -29.36 -5.54 0.85
N MET A 129 -29.11 -5.91 2.10
CA MET A 129 -30.09 -6.55 2.98
C MET A 129 -31.30 -5.65 3.30
N THR A 130 -31.16 -4.34 3.23
CA THR A 130 -32.31 -3.41 3.36
C THR A 130 -33.09 -3.22 2.05
N GLY A 131 -32.69 -3.93 0.98
CA GLY A 131 -33.32 -3.83 -0.33
C GLY A 131 -32.90 -2.58 -1.12
N ALA A 132 -31.73 -1.99 -0.83
CA ALA A 132 -31.19 -0.85 -1.57
C ALA A 132 -30.62 -1.33 -2.92
N ALA A 133 -31.31 -1.10 -4.01
CA ALA A 133 -30.96 -1.58 -5.35
C ALA A 133 -29.51 -1.23 -5.80
N PRO A 134 -28.96 -0.04 -5.56
CA PRO A 134 -27.58 0.27 -5.93
C PRO A 134 -26.53 -0.58 -5.20
N ALA A 135 -26.82 -1.02 -3.96
CA ALA A 135 -25.89 -1.78 -3.14
C ALA A 135 -25.52 -3.14 -3.74
N PHE A 136 -26.40 -3.74 -4.56
CA PHE A 136 -26.11 -5.03 -5.21
C PHE A 136 -24.98 -4.93 -6.24
N ASN A 137 -24.87 -3.81 -6.95
CA ASN A 137 -23.72 -3.57 -7.83
C ASN A 137 -22.43 -3.46 -7.01
N ASP A 138 -22.48 -2.74 -5.89
CA ASP A 138 -21.33 -2.63 -4.99
C ASP A 138 -20.93 -3.98 -4.38
N VAL A 139 -21.89 -4.85 -4.02
CA VAL A 139 -21.63 -6.22 -3.56
C VAL A 139 -20.93 -7.04 -4.64
N LYS A 140 -21.45 -6.98 -5.87
CA LYS A 140 -20.88 -7.69 -7.02
C LYS A 140 -19.44 -7.22 -7.29
N ASP A 141 -19.25 -5.92 -7.41
CA ASP A 141 -17.96 -5.34 -7.74
C ASP A 141 -16.93 -5.59 -6.63
N SER A 142 -17.32 -5.35 -5.37
CA SER A 142 -16.41 -5.56 -4.23
C SER A 142 -16.01 -7.02 -4.07
N SER A 143 -16.95 -7.96 -4.20
CA SER A 143 -16.64 -9.39 -4.08
C SER A 143 -15.75 -9.89 -5.22
N SER A 144 -16.01 -9.46 -6.47
CA SER A 144 -15.23 -9.87 -7.63
C SER A 144 -13.81 -9.29 -7.59
N VAL A 145 -13.65 -8.00 -7.24
CA VAL A 145 -12.35 -7.35 -7.14
C VAL A 145 -11.55 -7.92 -5.96
N LEU A 146 -12.18 -8.15 -4.81
CA LEU A 146 -11.55 -8.83 -3.68
C LEU A 146 -11.00 -10.19 -4.08
N ALA A 147 -11.84 -11.04 -4.67
CA ALA A 147 -11.47 -12.39 -5.07
C ALA A 147 -10.36 -12.40 -6.14
N ARG A 148 -10.42 -11.49 -7.11
CA ARG A 148 -9.39 -11.37 -8.14
C ARG A 148 -8.04 -10.97 -7.54
N ASN A 149 -7.99 -9.97 -6.66
CA ASN A 149 -6.75 -9.55 -6.02
C ASN A 149 -6.13 -10.63 -5.14
N VAL A 150 -6.94 -11.35 -4.36
CA VAL A 150 -6.46 -12.46 -3.52
C VAL A 150 -5.94 -13.63 -4.38
N ARG A 151 -6.64 -14.01 -5.44
CA ARG A 151 -6.17 -15.04 -6.38
C ARG A 151 -4.89 -14.61 -7.10
N ALA A 152 -4.77 -13.32 -7.45
CA ALA A 152 -3.55 -12.77 -8.04
C ALA A 152 -2.34 -12.90 -7.10
N LEU A 153 -2.53 -12.76 -5.79
CA LEU A 153 -1.47 -12.96 -4.79
C LEU A 153 -1.03 -14.43 -4.70
N ILE A 154 -1.92 -15.39 -4.96
CA ILE A 154 -1.63 -16.83 -4.87
C ILE A 154 -0.99 -17.37 -6.16
N SER A 155 -1.60 -17.06 -7.32
CA SER A 155 -1.24 -17.66 -8.61
C SER A 155 -0.60 -16.69 -9.60
N GLY A 156 -0.58 -15.40 -9.27
CA GLY A 156 -0.24 -14.33 -10.20
C GLY A 156 -1.41 -13.95 -11.12
N ASP A 157 -1.40 -12.71 -11.59
CA ASP A 157 -2.33 -12.18 -12.60
C ASP A 157 -1.55 -11.19 -13.48
N SER A 158 -1.36 -11.54 -14.76
CA SER A 158 -0.62 -10.72 -15.71
C SER A 158 -1.30 -9.39 -16.03
N ASP A 159 -2.64 -9.35 -16.01
CA ASP A 159 -3.40 -8.15 -16.31
C ASP A 159 -3.30 -7.12 -15.17
N LEU A 160 -3.20 -7.61 -13.93
CA LEU A 160 -2.91 -6.79 -12.76
C LEU A 160 -1.41 -6.52 -12.58
N GLY A 161 -0.56 -7.22 -13.32
CA GLY A 161 0.90 -7.16 -13.18
C GLY A 161 1.39 -7.73 -11.85
N VAL A 162 0.58 -8.52 -11.16
CA VAL A 162 0.89 -9.10 -9.85
C VAL A 162 1.47 -10.49 -10.04
N ASN A 163 2.65 -10.73 -9.48
CA ASN A 163 3.21 -12.08 -9.38
C ASN A 163 2.75 -12.75 -8.09
N ALA A 164 2.72 -14.09 -8.09
CA ALA A 164 2.42 -14.86 -6.87
C ALA A 164 3.38 -14.46 -5.73
N VAL A 165 2.87 -14.49 -4.50
CA VAL A 165 3.69 -14.27 -3.31
C VAL A 165 4.71 -15.38 -3.13
N SER A 166 5.79 -15.11 -2.39
CA SER A 166 6.84 -16.10 -2.11
C SER A 166 6.29 -17.30 -1.34
N ASP A 167 6.96 -18.45 -1.47
CA ASP A 167 6.56 -19.71 -0.80
C ASP A 167 6.40 -19.54 0.72
N SER A 168 7.16 -18.64 1.34
CA SER A 168 7.05 -18.33 2.76
C SER A 168 5.72 -17.68 3.16
N LEU A 169 5.06 -16.97 2.26
CA LEU A 169 3.77 -16.30 2.46
C LEU A 169 2.59 -17.04 1.82
N GLN A 170 2.86 -18.15 1.12
CA GLN A 170 1.83 -18.92 0.41
C GLN A 170 0.79 -19.52 1.36
N SER A 171 1.22 -19.92 2.56
CA SER A 171 0.32 -20.41 3.61
C SER A 171 -0.66 -19.32 4.06
N ASP A 172 -0.17 -18.11 4.30
CA ASP A 172 -0.97 -16.98 4.75
C ASP A 172 -1.96 -16.55 3.64
N ALA A 173 -1.47 -16.45 2.40
CA ALA A 173 -2.30 -16.16 1.25
C ALA A 173 -3.41 -17.21 1.03
N SER A 174 -3.11 -18.49 1.28
CA SER A 174 -4.10 -19.58 1.19
C SER A 174 -5.17 -19.48 2.27
N GLY A 175 -4.80 -19.07 3.50
CA GLY A 175 -5.77 -18.79 4.57
C GLY A 175 -6.72 -17.65 4.19
N ILE A 176 -6.18 -16.56 3.63
CA ILE A 176 -6.94 -15.42 3.10
C ILE A 176 -7.88 -15.86 1.98
N SER A 177 -7.41 -16.72 1.06
CA SER A 177 -8.24 -17.26 -0.03
C SER A 177 -9.46 -18.00 0.47
N MET A 178 -9.30 -18.83 1.50
CA MET A 178 -10.42 -19.59 2.07
C MET A 178 -11.53 -18.66 2.60
N LEU A 179 -11.16 -17.58 3.29
CA LEU A 179 -12.10 -16.57 3.76
C LEU A 179 -12.73 -15.80 2.59
N THR A 180 -11.93 -15.46 1.60
CA THR A 180 -12.36 -14.74 0.39
C THR A 180 -13.34 -15.56 -0.44
N ASP A 181 -13.07 -16.86 -0.64
CA ASP A 181 -13.95 -17.75 -1.40
C ASP A 181 -15.30 -17.94 -0.69
N ARG A 182 -15.30 -17.99 0.65
CA ARG A 182 -16.54 -18.00 1.44
C ARG A 182 -17.31 -16.68 1.29
N ALA A 183 -16.60 -15.55 1.34
CA ALA A 183 -17.20 -14.23 1.15
C ALA A 183 -17.78 -14.07 -0.26
N GLU A 184 -17.06 -14.50 -1.31
CA GLU A 184 -17.52 -14.48 -2.70
C GLU A 184 -18.77 -15.36 -2.90
N LYS A 185 -18.76 -16.57 -2.34
CA LYS A 185 -19.89 -17.48 -2.38
C LYS A 185 -21.12 -16.90 -1.66
N SER A 186 -20.89 -16.30 -0.50
CA SER A 186 -21.96 -15.66 0.27
C SER A 186 -22.49 -14.42 -0.45
N ALA A 187 -21.62 -13.60 -1.05
CA ALA A 187 -22.04 -12.49 -1.89
C ALA A 187 -22.86 -12.94 -3.10
N ALA A 188 -22.47 -14.02 -3.77
CA ALA A 188 -23.23 -14.60 -4.87
C ALA A 188 -24.61 -15.05 -4.43
N LEU A 189 -24.76 -15.66 -3.24
CA LEU A 189 -26.07 -16.03 -2.67
C LEU A 189 -26.93 -14.79 -2.45
N ILE A 190 -26.39 -13.69 -1.90
CA ILE A 190 -27.12 -12.44 -1.71
C ILE A 190 -27.57 -11.86 -3.07
N LEU A 191 -26.70 -11.89 -4.07
CA LEU A 191 -27.03 -11.42 -5.43
C LEU A 191 -28.14 -12.24 -6.09
N THR A 192 -28.21 -13.55 -5.86
CA THR A 192 -29.33 -14.37 -6.35
C THR A 192 -30.66 -13.98 -5.71
N GLN A 193 -30.62 -13.42 -4.50
CA GLN A 193 -31.81 -12.94 -3.78
C GLN A 193 -32.09 -11.44 -4.03
N GLN A 194 -31.40 -10.78 -4.96
CA GLN A 194 -31.54 -9.35 -5.22
C GLN A 194 -33.01 -8.94 -5.43
N LYS A 195 -33.76 -9.66 -6.29
CA LYS A 195 -35.16 -9.36 -6.56
C LYS A 195 -36.00 -9.49 -5.29
N THR A 196 -35.81 -10.57 -4.56
CA THR A 196 -36.49 -10.83 -3.29
C THR A 196 -36.22 -9.73 -2.26
N LEU A 197 -34.95 -9.41 -2.04
CA LEU A 197 -34.54 -8.39 -1.06
C LEU A 197 -35.08 -7.00 -1.44
N THR A 198 -35.04 -6.64 -2.73
CA THR A 198 -35.59 -5.36 -3.21
C THR A 198 -37.10 -5.31 -2.98
N GLN A 199 -37.84 -6.36 -3.36
CA GLN A 199 -39.28 -6.41 -3.16
C GLN A 199 -39.67 -6.36 -1.68
N VAL A 200 -38.96 -7.11 -0.84
CA VAL A 200 -39.17 -7.07 0.61
C VAL A 200 -38.86 -5.71 1.20
N GLY A 201 -37.76 -5.08 0.79
CA GLY A 201 -37.42 -3.71 1.21
C GLY A 201 -38.49 -2.68 0.83
N GLU A 202 -39.07 -2.79 -0.36
CA GLU A 202 -40.18 -1.94 -0.80
C GLU A 202 -41.47 -2.22 -0.01
N ALA A 203 -41.79 -3.49 0.20
CA ALA A 203 -42.93 -3.89 0.99
C ALA A 203 -42.84 -3.34 2.43
N LEU A 204 -41.66 -3.48 3.07
CA LEU A 204 -41.44 -2.98 4.43
C LEU A 204 -41.58 -1.45 4.52
N ARG A 205 -41.01 -0.71 3.55
CA ARG A 205 -41.17 0.76 3.48
C ARG A 205 -42.65 1.16 3.30
N THR A 206 -43.37 0.38 2.52
CA THR A 206 -44.81 0.60 2.28
C THR A 206 -45.62 0.32 3.54
N ILE A 207 -45.37 -0.82 4.21
CA ILE A 207 -46.02 -1.18 5.47
C ILE A 207 -45.74 -0.09 6.52
N ASN A 208 -44.50 0.37 6.64
CA ASN A 208 -44.14 1.42 7.60
C ASN A 208 -44.89 2.74 7.36
N ARG A 209 -45.08 3.14 6.10
CA ARG A 209 -45.92 4.29 5.75
C ARG A 209 -47.38 4.06 6.04
N GLN A 210 -47.92 2.92 5.62
CA GLN A 210 -49.34 2.56 5.83
C GLN A 210 -49.68 2.35 7.30
N SER A 211 -48.69 1.97 8.15
CA SER A 211 -48.93 1.78 9.59
C SER A 211 -49.38 3.05 10.29
N SER A 212 -48.94 4.23 9.82
CA SER A 212 -49.37 5.53 10.34
C SER A 212 -50.84 5.81 9.99
N ASP A 213 -51.28 5.52 8.77
CA ASP A 213 -52.66 5.71 8.35
C ASP A 213 -53.60 4.70 9.04
N LEU A 214 -53.14 3.46 9.23
CA LEU A 214 -53.84 2.43 10.01
C LEU A 214 -54.01 2.84 11.47
N LEU A 215 -52.96 3.44 12.05
CA LEU A 215 -52.97 3.94 13.44
C LEU A 215 -54.00 5.06 13.63
N GLU A 216 -53.98 6.07 12.76
CA GLU A 216 -54.89 7.20 12.80
C GLU A 216 -56.36 6.71 12.70
N THR A 217 -56.63 5.78 11.75
CA THR A 217 -57.98 5.21 11.57
C THR A 217 -58.38 4.36 12.78
N ALA A 218 -57.48 3.58 13.36
CA ALA A 218 -57.75 2.75 14.54
C ALA A 218 -58.02 3.62 15.79
N GLU A 219 -57.27 4.69 15.97
CA GLU A 219 -57.48 5.67 17.06
C GLU A 219 -58.81 6.39 16.93
N THR A 220 -59.18 6.76 15.68
CA THR A 220 -60.49 7.33 15.36
C THR A 220 -61.64 6.36 15.76
N ILE A 221 -61.52 5.08 15.40
CA ILE A 221 -62.50 4.04 15.77
C ILE A 221 -62.57 3.88 17.30
N SER A 222 -61.40 3.85 17.94
CA SER A 222 -61.36 3.72 19.42
C SER A 222 -62.02 4.92 20.12
N SER A 223 -61.78 6.12 19.63
CA SER A 223 -62.40 7.35 20.12
C SER A 223 -63.92 7.38 19.91
N LEU A 224 -64.37 7.00 18.71
CA LEU A 224 -65.81 6.91 18.40
C LEU A 224 -66.51 5.87 19.29
N LYS A 225 -65.91 4.69 19.49
CA LYS A 225 -66.43 3.64 20.37
C LYS A 225 -66.54 4.14 21.82
N LEU A 226 -65.56 4.89 22.32
CA LEU A 226 -65.62 5.50 23.63
C LEU A 226 -66.73 6.54 23.74
N GLN A 227 -66.83 7.46 22.79
CA GLN A 227 -67.87 8.48 22.74
C GLN A 227 -69.29 7.92 22.72
N GLN A 228 -69.46 6.79 22.07
CA GLN A 228 -70.75 6.10 21.95
C GLN A 228 -71.10 5.26 23.17
N GLY A 229 -70.21 5.16 24.16
CA GLY A 229 -70.43 4.32 25.34
C GLY A 229 -70.54 2.83 25.03
N ALA A 230 -69.75 2.36 24.02
CA ALA A 230 -69.71 0.98 23.62
C ALA A 230 -69.37 0.03 24.78
N GLY A 231 -69.68 -1.22 24.63
CA GLY A 231 -69.39 -2.24 25.64
C GLY A 231 -67.89 -2.40 25.91
N ALA A 232 -67.52 -2.81 27.09
CA ALA A 232 -66.10 -2.95 27.49
C ALA A 232 -65.31 -3.84 26.55
N ALA A 233 -65.90 -4.90 25.98
CA ALA A 233 -65.28 -5.79 25.02
C ALA A 233 -64.96 -5.05 23.71
N GLU A 234 -65.85 -4.21 23.22
CA GLU A 234 -65.65 -3.44 21.98
C GLU A 234 -64.59 -2.35 22.15
N ILE A 235 -64.58 -1.69 23.30
CA ILE A 235 -63.55 -0.68 23.63
C ILE A 235 -62.17 -1.34 23.76
N ALA A 236 -62.10 -2.48 24.43
CA ALA A 236 -60.87 -3.27 24.54
C ALA A 236 -60.38 -3.74 23.17
N ALA A 237 -61.28 -4.22 22.31
CA ALA A 237 -60.96 -4.65 20.96
C ALA A 237 -60.46 -3.47 20.08
N ALA A 238 -61.09 -2.31 20.17
CA ALA A 238 -60.61 -1.10 19.47
C ALA A 238 -59.22 -0.62 19.99
N GLY A 239 -58.99 -0.66 21.30
CA GLY A 239 -57.65 -0.40 21.86
C GLY A 239 -56.61 -1.44 21.43
N GLN A 240 -57.00 -2.69 21.26
CA GLN A 240 -56.13 -3.74 20.76
C GLN A 240 -55.76 -3.51 19.28
N LEU A 241 -56.65 -2.98 18.45
CA LEU A 241 -56.33 -2.58 17.07
C LEU A 241 -55.28 -1.48 17.06
N VAL A 242 -55.37 -0.45 17.91
CA VAL A 242 -54.35 0.61 18.05
C VAL A 242 -53.00 0.00 18.41
N MET A 243 -52.97 -0.88 19.40
CA MET A 243 -51.73 -1.58 19.79
C MET A 243 -51.16 -2.43 18.65
N LEU A 244 -51.97 -3.14 17.91
CA LEU A 244 -51.53 -3.99 16.81
C LEU A 244 -50.98 -3.16 15.64
N THR A 245 -51.56 -1.99 15.32
CA THR A 245 -50.99 -1.10 14.28
C THR A 245 -49.62 -0.61 14.66
N GLN A 246 -49.40 -0.23 15.92
CA GLN A 246 -48.08 0.14 16.41
C GLN A 246 -47.08 -1.02 16.34
N ARG A 247 -47.50 -2.26 16.66
CA ARG A 247 -46.64 -3.43 16.58
C ARG A 247 -46.31 -3.81 15.14
N ILE A 248 -47.25 -3.70 14.21
CA ILE A 248 -47.02 -3.90 12.78
C ILE A 248 -45.98 -2.90 12.26
N GLY A 249 -46.16 -1.62 12.57
CA GLY A 249 -45.22 -0.58 12.21
C GLY A 249 -43.82 -0.78 12.84
N LYS A 250 -43.77 -1.17 14.13
CA LYS A 250 -42.53 -1.49 14.82
C LYS A 250 -41.83 -2.68 14.16
N SER A 251 -42.52 -3.76 13.86
CA SER A 251 -41.95 -4.92 13.19
C SER A 251 -41.39 -4.55 11.81
N ALA A 252 -42.12 -3.75 11.01
CA ALA A 252 -41.63 -3.27 9.74
C ALA A 252 -40.36 -2.43 9.85
N ASN A 253 -40.25 -1.63 10.92
CA ASN A 253 -39.08 -0.80 11.17
C ASN A 253 -37.87 -1.63 11.68
N GLU A 254 -38.11 -2.65 12.51
CA GLU A 254 -37.07 -3.59 12.96
C GLU A 254 -36.42 -4.33 11.79
N PHE A 255 -37.19 -4.67 10.76
CA PHE A 255 -36.68 -5.29 9.54
C PHE A 255 -35.77 -4.37 8.70
N GLN A 256 -35.88 -3.05 8.88
CA GLN A 256 -35.03 -2.05 8.20
C GLN A 256 -33.72 -1.81 8.94
N THR A 257 -33.53 -2.38 10.13
CA THR A 257 -32.27 -2.26 10.86
C THR A 257 -31.15 -3.04 10.16
N LEU A 258 -29.92 -2.62 10.39
CA LEU A 258 -28.72 -3.26 9.81
C LEU A 258 -28.57 -4.74 10.18
N GLU A 259 -29.30 -5.21 11.18
CA GLU A 259 -29.31 -6.61 11.59
C GLU A 259 -30.10 -7.51 10.64
N GLY A 260 -30.93 -6.92 9.77
CA GLY A 260 -31.70 -7.62 8.72
C GLY A 260 -32.94 -8.35 9.27
N VAL A 261 -33.59 -9.13 8.41
CA VAL A 261 -34.87 -9.77 8.71
C VAL A 261 -34.68 -10.99 9.63
N SER A 262 -35.25 -10.93 10.83
CA SER A 262 -35.37 -12.07 11.74
C SER A 262 -36.59 -12.94 11.35
N PRO A 263 -36.43 -14.26 11.18
CA PRO A 263 -37.56 -15.16 10.95
C PRO A 263 -38.63 -15.08 12.04
N GLU A 264 -38.21 -14.82 13.26
CA GLU A 264 -39.08 -14.69 14.42
C GLU A 264 -39.95 -13.42 14.34
N ALA A 265 -39.35 -12.30 13.93
CA ALA A 265 -40.08 -11.05 13.70
C ALA A 265 -41.08 -11.18 12.54
N VAL A 266 -40.74 -11.92 11.48
CA VAL A 266 -41.67 -12.23 10.38
C VAL A 266 -42.87 -13.04 10.87
N PHE A 267 -42.64 -14.06 11.70
CA PHE A 267 -43.71 -14.85 12.30
C PHE A 267 -44.63 -13.97 13.19
N LEU A 268 -44.05 -13.10 14.00
CA LEU A 268 -44.83 -12.19 14.85
C LEU A 268 -45.66 -11.21 14.01
N LEU A 269 -45.10 -10.66 12.94
CA LEU A 269 -45.83 -9.82 11.99
C LEU A 269 -47.05 -10.56 11.41
N GLY A 270 -46.87 -11.81 10.97
CA GLY A 270 -47.96 -12.63 10.45
C GLY A 270 -49.06 -12.87 11.49
N LYS A 271 -48.69 -13.15 12.73
CA LYS A 271 -49.62 -13.33 13.85
C LYS A 271 -50.39 -12.04 14.15
N ASP A 272 -49.71 -10.91 14.20
CA ASP A 272 -50.32 -9.60 14.49
C ASP A 272 -51.33 -9.20 13.38
N LEU A 273 -50.97 -9.44 12.14
CA LEU A 273 -51.84 -9.22 10.99
C LEU A 273 -53.10 -10.08 11.06
N ASN A 274 -53.01 -11.37 11.42
CA ASN A 274 -54.17 -12.23 11.57
C ASN A 274 -55.07 -11.76 12.70
N SER A 275 -54.50 -11.43 13.88
CA SER A 275 -55.26 -10.88 14.99
C SER A 275 -55.96 -9.57 14.67
N PHE A 276 -55.27 -8.69 13.92
CA PHE A 276 -55.83 -7.42 13.44
C PHE A 276 -57.06 -7.65 12.58
N LYS A 277 -56.98 -8.59 11.62
CA LYS A 277 -58.11 -8.96 10.77
C LYS A 277 -59.30 -9.45 11.56
N GLU A 278 -59.10 -10.43 12.42
CA GLU A 278 -60.15 -11.04 13.23
C GLU A 278 -60.87 -9.95 14.09
N ILE A 279 -60.13 -9.04 14.69
CA ILE A 279 -60.70 -7.99 15.53
C ILE A 279 -61.45 -6.96 14.69
N SER A 280 -60.88 -6.51 13.55
CA SER A 280 -61.49 -5.48 12.70
C SER A 280 -62.77 -5.99 12.03
N GLU A 281 -62.77 -7.25 11.50
CA GLU A 281 -63.97 -7.89 10.98
C GLU A 281 -65.00 -8.19 12.10
N GLY A 282 -64.53 -8.61 13.27
CA GLY A 282 -65.40 -8.83 14.44
C GLY A 282 -66.08 -7.57 14.93
N LEU A 283 -65.39 -6.40 14.92
CA LEU A 283 -66.00 -5.11 15.23
C LEU A 283 -67.01 -4.65 14.16
N LEU A 284 -66.76 -4.96 12.90
CA LEU A 284 -67.62 -4.57 11.78
C LEU A 284 -68.90 -5.44 11.71
N ASN A 285 -68.74 -6.75 11.78
CA ASN A 285 -69.79 -7.74 11.46
C ASN A 285 -70.34 -8.45 12.71
N GLY A 286 -69.70 -8.29 13.85
CA GLY A 286 -69.92 -9.07 15.04
C GLY A 286 -69.05 -10.33 15.10
N SER A 287 -68.70 -10.78 16.29
CA SER A 287 -67.96 -12.02 16.54
C SER A 287 -68.39 -12.63 17.83
N THR A 288 -68.91 -13.85 17.78
CA THR A 288 -69.28 -14.61 18.99
C THR A 288 -68.02 -15.05 19.76
N GLU A 289 -66.97 -15.34 19.05
CA GLU A 289 -65.67 -15.80 19.58
C GLU A 289 -65.01 -14.69 20.41
N LEU A 290 -65.00 -13.49 19.86
CA LEU A 290 -64.46 -12.30 20.53
C LEU A 290 -65.51 -11.56 21.40
N ARG A 291 -66.76 -12.05 21.44
CA ARG A 291 -67.86 -11.41 22.14
C ARG A 291 -68.12 -9.95 21.72
N LEU A 292 -68.01 -9.70 20.41
CA LEU A 292 -68.18 -8.39 19.83
C LEU A 292 -69.55 -8.30 19.13
N SER A 293 -70.21 -7.17 19.34
CA SER A 293 -71.44 -6.85 18.61
C SER A 293 -71.09 -6.15 17.29
N ALA A 294 -71.89 -6.38 16.25
CA ALA A 294 -71.70 -5.70 14.96
C ALA A 294 -71.87 -4.17 15.15
N ALA A 295 -70.99 -3.39 14.52
CA ALA A 295 -71.07 -1.93 14.52
C ALA A 295 -72.37 -1.49 13.83
N ARG A 296 -73.23 -0.73 14.58
CA ARG A 296 -74.50 -0.20 14.07
C ARG A 296 -74.40 1.24 13.59
N ASP A 297 -73.48 1.98 14.13
CA ASP A 297 -73.24 3.38 13.78
C ASP A 297 -72.64 3.50 12.40
N PRO A 298 -73.22 4.34 11.51
CA PRO A 298 -72.70 4.47 10.13
C PRO A 298 -71.28 5.00 10.06
N GLN A 299 -70.88 5.93 10.93
CA GLN A 299 -69.57 6.51 10.95
C GLN A 299 -68.51 5.48 11.39
N VAL A 300 -68.81 4.72 12.45
CA VAL A 300 -67.94 3.62 12.89
C VAL A 300 -67.77 2.55 11.80
N ARG A 301 -68.88 2.23 11.13
CA ARG A 301 -68.84 1.27 10.02
C ARG A 301 -67.99 1.74 8.87
N GLU A 302 -68.10 3.01 8.46
CA GLU A 302 -67.30 3.61 7.41
C GLU A 302 -65.80 3.59 7.78
N GLN A 303 -65.47 3.94 9.00
CA GLN A 303 -64.06 3.90 9.50
C GLN A 303 -63.54 2.45 9.57
N LEU A 304 -64.33 1.50 10.00
CA LEU A 304 -63.95 0.07 10.02
C LEU A 304 -63.76 -0.46 8.60
N GLN A 305 -64.58 -0.10 7.63
CA GLN A 305 -64.42 -0.47 6.23
C GLN A 305 -63.15 0.14 5.62
N THR A 306 -62.86 1.39 5.94
CA THR A 306 -61.63 2.05 5.54
C THR A 306 -60.42 1.35 6.16
N LEU A 307 -60.48 1.03 7.43
CA LEU A 307 -59.43 0.31 8.14
C LEU A 307 -59.15 -1.07 7.54
N ILE A 308 -60.20 -1.82 7.21
CA ILE A 308 -60.08 -3.16 6.59
C ILE A 308 -59.44 -3.02 5.19
N LYS A 309 -59.81 -2.01 4.40
CA LYS A 309 -59.20 -1.76 3.11
C LYS A 309 -57.72 -1.44 3.23
N GLN A 310 -57.35 -0.54 4.14
CA GLN A 310 -55.94 -0.22 4.44
C GLN A 310 -55.16 -1.45 4.94
N TYR A 311 -55.82 -2.28 5.75
CA TYR A 311 -55.26 -3.55 6.22
C TYR A 311 -55.01 -4.53 5.06
N ASP A 312 -55.96 -4.68 4.10
CA ASP A 312 -55.80 -5.59 2.96
C ASP A 312 -54.61 -5.17 2.09
N ASP A 313 -54.40 -3.88 1.89
CA ASP A 313 -53.22 -3.35 1.22
C ASP A 313 -51.93 -3.70 1.98
N THR A 314 -51.93 -3.51 3.31
CA THR A 314 -50.78 -3.83 4.17
C THR A 314 -50.53 -5.36 4.20
N ARG A 315 -51.57 -6.18 4.24
CA ARG A 315 -51.48 -7.63 4.19
C ARG A 315 -50.89 -8.13 2.88
N SER A 316 -51.25 -7.50 1.76
CA SER A 316 -50.72 -7.84 0.45
C SER A 316 -49.18 -7.67 0.45
N GLN A 317 -48.69 -6.56 1.02
CA GLN A 317 -47.26 -6.32 1.16
C GLN A 317 -46.58 -7.33 2.11
N ALA A 318 -47.21 -7.62 3.24
CA ALA A 318 -46.72 -8.61 4.20
C ALA A 318 -46.67 -10.02 3.62
N SER A 319 -47.64 -10.38 2.77
CA SER A 319 -47.67 -11.67 2.07
C SER A 319 -46.50 -11.87 1.13
N ALA A 320 -46.01 -10.78 0.50
CA ALA A 320 -44.81 -10.81 -0.33
C ALA A 320 -43.55 -11.09 0.53
N ILE A 321 -43.50 -10.60 1.78
CA ILE A 321 -42.41 -10.89 2.72
C ILE A 321 -42.47 -12.36 3.16
N LEU A 322 -43.63 -12.82 3.60
CA LEU A 322 -43.86 -14.18 4.09
C LEU A 322 -43.58 -15.26 3.02
N GLY A 323 -43.98 -14.99 1.77
CA GLY A 323 -43.72 -15.86 0.62
C GLY A 323 -42.25 -16.01 0.24
N ASN A 324 -41.41 -15.09 0.70
CA ASN A 324 -39.98 -15.05 0.38
C ASN A 324 -39.07 -15.38 1.59
N LEU A 325 -39.62 -15.89 2.67
CA LEU A 325 -38.91 -16.13 3.93
C LEU A 325 -37.64 -16.97 3.76
N GLN A 326 -37.68 -18.04 2.95
CA GLN A 326 -36.53 -18.91 2.72
C GLN A 326 -35.36 -18.13 2.06
N GLY A 327 -35.67 -17.29 1.07
CA GLY A 327 -34.65 -16.43 0.44
C GLY A 327 -34.05 -15.42 1.41
N LEU A 328 -34.88 -14.86 2.30
CA LEU A 328 -34.41 -13.93 3.34
C LEU A 328 -33.49 -14.63 4.37
N VAL A 329 -33.84 -15.85 4.79
CA VAL A 329 -33.01 -16.65 5.71
C VAL A 329 -31.66 -16.95 5.06
N SER A 330 -31.65 -17.42 3.81
CA SER A 330 -30.41 -17.71 3.08
C SER A 330 -29.52 -16.45 2.90
N ALA A 331 -30.15 -15.31 2.58
CA ALA A 331 -29.41 -14.05 2.46
C ALA A 331 -28.84 -13.61 3.83
N ARG A 332 -29.59 -13.83 4.92
CA ARG A 332 -29.14 -13.50 6.28
C ARG A 332 -27.96 -14.36 6.72
N GLU A 333 -28.01 -15.67 6.46
CA GLU A 333 -26.89 -16.60 6.73
C GLU A 333 -25.64 -16.17 5.95
N ALA A 334 -25.81 -15.80 4.68
CA ALA A 334 -24.73 -15.30 3.85
C ALA A 334 -24.16 -13.97 4.39
N GLN A 335 -25.01 -13.03 4.81
CA GLN A 335 -24.59 -11.79 5.47
C GLN A 335 -23.80 -12.08 6.76
N THR A 336 -24.33 -12.95 7.61
CA THR A 336 -23.68 -13.34 8.87
C THR A 336 -22.29 -13.94 8.62
N THR A 337 -22.16 -14.78 7.59
CA THR A 337 -20.89 -15.36 7.19
C THR A 337 -19.90 -14.26 6.78
N ILE A 338 -20.31 -13.32 5.92
CA ILE A 338 -19.45 -12.22 5.49
C ILE A 338 -19.04 -11.36 6.68
N ASN A 339 -19.95 -11.02 7.58
CA ASN A 339 -19.65 -10.20 8.75
C ASN A 339 -18.69 -10.90 9.72
N ASN A 340 -18.91 -12.20 9.99
CA ASN A 340 -18.03 -12.97 10.88
C ASN A 340 -16.64 -13.17 10.29
N ASP A 341 -16.54 -13.32 8.96
CA ASP A 341 -15.27 -13.49 8.27
C ASP A 341 -14.57 -12.15 7.98
N SER A 342 -15.27 -11.02 8.04
CA SER A 342 -14.75 -9.69 7.70
C SER A 342 -13.56 -9.29 8.57
N GLU A 343 -13.66 -9.45 9.88
CA GLU A 343 -12.58 -9.09 10.80
C GLU A 343 -11.38 -10.04 10.71
N PRO A 344 -11.53 -11.37 10.72
CA PRO A 344 -10.43 -12.30 10.43
C PRO A 344 -9.75 -12.02 9.09
N LEU A 345 -10.51 -11.75 8.04
CA LEU A 345 -9.99 -11.43 6.71
C LEU A 345 -9.18 -10.13 6.72
N ARG A 346 -9.70 -9.08 7.39
CA ARG A 346 -8.99 -7.82 7.58
C ARG A 346 -7.64 -8.02 8.27
N VAL A 347 -7.66 -8.74 9.40
CA VAL A 347 -6.43 -9.00 10.19
C VAL A 347 -5.40 -9.78 9.38
N GLN A 348 -5.82 -10.82 8.65
CA GLN A 348 -4.91 -11.61 7.83
C GLN A 348 -4.35 -10.80 6.64
N LEU A 349 -5.17 -9.96 6.01
CA LEU A 349 -4.70 -9.06 4.94
C LEU A 349 -3.71 -8.02 5.47
N GLU A 350 -3.93 -7.44 6.65
CA GLU A 350 -3.00 -6.51 7.29
C GLU A 350 -1.69 -7.19 7.68
N GLN A 351 -1.75 -8.43 8.17
CA GLN A 351 -0.56 -9.24 8.46
C GLN A 351 0.24 -9.53 7.19
N LEU A 352 -0.44 -9.96 6.11
CA LEU A 352 0.20 -10.17 4.81
C LEU A 352 0.80 -8.87 4.27
N GLN A 353 0.09 -7.75 4.39
CA GLN A 353 0.59 -6.43 4.00
C GLN A 353 1.87 -6.06 4.75
N THR A 354 1.90 -6.27 6.06
CA THR A 354 3.07 -6.00 6.91
C THR A 354 4.24 -6.92 6.53
N ALA A 355 3.97 -8.19 6.27
CA ALA A 355 4.98 -9.16 5.84
C ALA A 355 5.58 -8.79 4.48
N LEU A 356 4.74 -8.38 3.51
CA LEU A 356 5.18 -7.90 2.20
C LEU A 356 6.01 -6.61 2.29
N GLN A 357 5.64 -5.68 3.18
CA GLN A 357 6.45 -4.49 3.46
C GLN A 357 7.83 -4.84 4.02
N GLY A 358 7.91 -5.85 4.89
CA GLY A 358 9.17 -6.35 5.44
C GLY A 358 10.06 -7.04 4.40
N LEU A 359 9.48 -7.65 3.37
CA LEU A 359 10.19 -8.33 2.28
C LEU A 359 10.57 -7.38 1.14
N GLY A 360 9.85 -6.28 0.95
CA GLY A 360 10.05 -5.32 -0.16
C GLY A 360 11.31 -4.46 -0.06
N GLY A 361 12.05 -4.55 1.03
CA GLY A 361 13.34 -3.91 1.20
C GLY A 361 14.48 -4.71 0.56
N ALA A 362 15.51 -4.01 0.06
CA ALA A 362 16.73 -4.66 -0.38
C ALA A 362 17.30 -5.53 0.75
N SER A 363 17.44 -6.83 0.54
CA SER A 363 18.03 -7.70 1.54
C SER A 363 19.47 -7.28 1.86
N VAL A 364 19.88 -7.46 3.11
CA VAL A 364 21.27 -7.17 3.53
C VAL A 364 22.27 -7.89 2.60
N ALA A 365 21.93 -9.11 2.17
CA ALA A 365 22.76 -9.87 1.24
C ALA A 365 22.89 -9.20 -0.14
N GLN A 366 21.80 -8.63 -0.67
CA GLN A 366 21.80 -7.88 -1.94
C GLN A 366 22.64 -6.61 -1.82
N LEU A 367 22.48 -5.85 -0.73
CA LEU A 367 23.27 -4.64 -0.47
C LEU A 367 24.77 -4.96 -0.32
N VAL A 368 25.11 -6.05 0.38
CA VAL A 368 26.49 -6.52 0.52
C VAL A 368 27.06 -6.96 -0.83
N ALA A 369 26.27 -7.68 -1.65
CA ALA A 369 26.72 -8.09 -3.00
C ALA A 369 26.94 -6.87 -3.91
N LEU A 370 26.05 -5.88 -3.85
CA LEU A 370 26.21 -4.62 -4.59
C LEU A 370 27.46 -3.87 -4.15
N ALA A 371 27.65 -3.69 -2.81
CA ALA A 371 28.83 -3.05 -2.25
C ALA A 371 30.13 -3.78 -2.63
N ALA A 372 30.13 -5.13 -2.61
CA ALA A 372 31.26 -5.94 -3.03
C ALA A 372 31.60 -5.74 -4.52
N ALA A 373 30.58 -5.72 -5.39
CA ALA A 373 30.78 -5.48 -6.82
C ALA A 373 31.32 -4.07 -7.10
N VAL A 374 30.84 -3.04 -6.40
CA VAL A 374 31.37 -1.67 -6.46
C VAL A 374 32.83 -1.64 -6.00
N LEU A 375 33.13 -2.30 -4.88
CA LEU A 375 34.50 -2.36 -4.35
C LEU A 375 35.47 -3.01 -5.36
N VAL A 376 35.05 -4.12 -5.99
CA VAL A 376 35.85 -4.79 -7.03
C VAL A 376 36.07 -3.87 -8.24
N ALA A 377 35.03 -3.17 -8.69
CA ALA A 377 35.16 -2.19 -9.78
C ALA A 377 36.15 -1.07 -9.45
N LEU A 378 36.07 -0.52 -8.22
CA LEU A 378 37.00 0.51 -7.74
C LEU A 378 38.44 0.00 -7.65
N LEU A 379 38.65 -1.22 -7.13
CA LEU A 379 39.97 -1.84 -7.08
C LEU A 379 40.57 -2.07 -8.46
N CYS A 380 39.74 -2.49 -9.43
CA CYS A 380 40.16 -2.61 -10.82
C CYS A 380 40.53 -1.26 -11.44
N GLY A 381 39.74 -0.20 -11.19
CA GLY A 381 40.03 1.15 -11.64
C GLY A 381 41.38 1.68 -11.10
N VAL A 382 41.62 1.50 -9.79
CA VAL A 382 42.90 1.85 -9.15
C VAL A 382 44.03 0.98 -9.73
N GLY A 383 43.80 -0.30 -9.96
CA GLY A 383 44.77 -1.21 -10.59
C GLY A 383 45.16 -0.77 -11.99
N ILE A 384 44.18 -0.45 -12.84
CA ILE A 384 44.40 0.06 -14.21
C ILE A 384 45.18 1.37 -14.16
N SER A 385 44.78 2.31 -13.30
CA SER A 385 45.49 3.59 -13.13
C SER A 385 46.95 3.40 -12.72
N ARG A 386 47.21 2.48 -11.75
CA ARG A 386 48.58 2.15 -11.34
C ARG A 386 49.42 1.52 -12.46
N VAL A 387 48.83 0.59 -13.24
CA VAL A 387 49.51 -0.04 -14.38
C VAL A 387 49.85 1.01 -15.43
N GLN A 388 48.92 1.92 -15.74
CA GLN A 388 49.18 3.01 -16.71
C GLN A 388 50.25 3.99 -16.21
N LEU A 389 50.25 4.33 -14.91
CA LEU A 389 51.26 5.17 -14.30
C LEU A 389 52.65 4.51 -14.33
N MET A 390 52.75 3.20 -14.11
CA MET A 390 54.00 2.46 -14.20
C MET A 390 54.52 2.38 -15.67
N ASP A 391 53.59 2.08 -16.60
CA ASP A 391 53.92 2.05 -18.03
C ASP A 391 54.37 3.41 -18.55
N SER A 392 53.71 4.50 -18.13
CA SER A 392 54.13 5.86 -18.51
C SER A 392 55.48 6.26 -17.90
N ARG A 393 55.78 5.82 -16.66
CA ARG A 393 57.10 6.06 -16.02
C ARG A 393 58.21 5.27 -16.73
N ALA A 394 57.94 4.00 -17.12
CA ALA A 394 58.90 3.20 -17.87
C ALA A 394 59.21 3.82 -19.24
N ARG A 395 58.18 4.29 -19.93
CA ARG A 395 58.33 5.00 -21.21
C ARG A 395 59.04 6.38 -21.04
N GLN A 396 58.84 7.05 -19.92
CA GLN A 396 59.56 8.28 -19.61
C GLN A 396 61.05 8.03 -19.38
N GLN A 397 61.43 6.94 -18.71
CA GLN A 397 62.83 6.56 -18.52
C GLN A 397 63.52 6.15 -19.84
N GLU A 398 62.82 5.49 -20.77
CA GLU A 398 63.32 5.25 -22.12
C GLU A 398 63.45 6.55 -22.92
N ALA A 399 62.48 7.47 -22.78
CA ALA A 399 62.51 8.77 -23.43
C ALA A 399 63.66 9.65 -22.90
N GLU A 400 63.99 9.55 -21.61
CA GLU A 400 65.14 10.29 -21.00
C GLU A 400 66.47 9.79 -21.56
N ARG A 401 66.62 8.51 -21.92
CA ARG A 401 67.82 8.00 -22.62
C ARG A 401 67.96 8.53 -24.05
N HIS A 402 66.84 8.77 -24.76
CA HIS A 402 66.82 9.41 -26.06
C HIS A 402 66.91 10.96 -25.98
N GLN A 403 66.68 11.55 -24.84
CA GLN A 403 66.71 13.02 -24.63
C GLN A 403 68.13 13.62 -24.51
N MET A 404 69.15 12.79 -24.38
CA MET A 404 70.53 13.31 -24.44
C MET A 404 70.88 13.83 -25.83
N ASP A 405 70.19 13.37 -26.88
CA ASP A 405 70.37 13.85 -28.26
C ASP A 405 69.41 15.00 -28.66
N ALA A 406 68.38 15.24 -27.84
CA ALA A 406 67.30 16.18 -28.17
C ALA A 406 67.37 17.52 -27.46
N ARG A 407 68.47 17.86 -26.77
CA ARG A 407 68.66 19.15 -26.07
C ARG A 407 68.65 20.40 -26.96
N LEU A 408 68.60 20.26 -28.24
CA LEU A 408 68.42 21.36 -29.19
C LEU A 408 66.96 21.69 -29.55
N GLN A 409 66.02 20.80 -29.19
CA GLN A 409 64.57 21.06 -29.36
C GLN A 409 63.88 21.55 -28.08
N GLU A 410 64.60 21.63 -26.97
CA GLU A 410 64.04 21.93 -25.64
C GLU A 410 63.59 23.39 -25.43
N GLN A 411 64.00 24.33 -26.28
CA GLN A 411 63.57 25.72 -26.14
C GLN A 411 62.18 26.02 -26.69
N GLU A 412 61.68 25.21 -27.59
CA GLU A 412 60.31 25.36 -28.13
C GLU A 412 59.26 24.65 -27.29
N ALA A 413 59.63 23.52 -26.65
CA ALA A 413 58.73 22.76 -25.77
C ALA A 413 58.42 23.46 -24.42
N LYS A 414 59.38 24.27 -23.91
CA LYS A 414 59.16 25.04 -22.70
C LYS A 414 58.05 26.08 -22.86
N ARG A 415 57.94 26.72 -24.01
CA ARG A 415 56.91 27.73 -24.30
C ARG A 415 55.51 27.16 -24.35
N ILE A 416 55.40 25.91 -24.78
CA ILE A 416 54.12 25.20 -24.85
C ILE A 416 53.70 24.70 -23.45
N ASN A 417 54.66 24.24 -22.64
CA ASN A 417 54.40 23.73 -21.30
C ASN A 417 53.96 24.85 -20.33
N ASP A 418 54.59 26.03 -20.44
CA ASP A 418 54.20 27.21 -19.62
C ASP A 418 52.79 27.72 -20.01
N ALA A 419 52.42 27.62 -21.30
CA ALA A 419 51.08 27.95 -21.77
C ALA A 419 50.04 26.95 -21.25
N ASN A 420 50.37 25.65 -21.26
CA ASN A 420 49.48 24.60 -20.74
C ASN A 420 49.28 24.66 -19.22
N GLN A 421 50.35 24.97 -18.46
CA GLN A 421 50.23 25.18 -17.02
C GLN A 421 49.41 26.43 -16.68
N ALA A 422 49.55 27.52 -17.42
CA ALA A 422 48.72 28.69 -17.25
C ALA A 422 47.24 28.41 -17.56
N ALA A 423 46.99 27.59 -18.60
CA ALA A 423 45.64 27.18 -18.97
C ALA A 423 44.98 26.26 -17.89
N ILE A 424 45.75 25.30 -17.34
CA ILE A 424 45.29 24.43 -16.25
C ILE A 424 45.00 25.22 -14.96
N LEU A 425 45.89 26.14 -14.59
CA LEU A 425 45.73 27.00 -13.39
C LEU A 425 44.50 27.92 -13.53
N ARG A 426 44.26 28.43 -14.75
CA ARG A 426 43.07 29.21 -15.04
C ARG A 426 41.82 28.38 -14.89
N LEU A 427 41.77 27.17 -15.50
CA LEU A 427 40.64 26.24 -15.40
C LEU A 427 40.41 25.82 -13.94
N MET A 428 41.45 25.52 -13.17
CA MET A 428 41.32 25.23 -11.74
C MET A 428 40.73 26.40 -10.94
N ASN A 429 41.10 27.63 -11.29
CA ASN A 429 40.56 28.82 -10.61
C ASN A 429 39.09 29.07 -10.99
N GLU A 430 38.70 28.77 -12.24
CA GLU A 430 37.33 28.87 -12.69
C GLU A 430 36.46 27.74 -12.08
N LEU A 431 37.04 26.54 -11.88
CA LEU A 431 36.39 25.43 -11.20
C LEU A 431 36.20 25.62 -9.69
N GLN A 432 37.03 26.47 -9.07
CA GLN A 432 36.92 26.74 -7.64
C GLN A 432 35.59 27.42 -7.29
N SER A 433 35.12 28.35 -8.11
CA SER A 433 33.83 29.01 -7.92
C SER A 433 32.66 28.02 -8.06
N VAL A 434 32.77 27.06 -8.98
CA VAL A 434 31.77 25.98 -9.12
C VAL A 434 31.77 25.06 -7.89
N ALA A 435 32.95 24.75 -7.35
CA ALA A 435 33.07 23.94 -6.12
C ALA A 435 32.55 24.66 -4.87
N GLU A 436 32.57 26.00 -4.85
CA GLU A 436 31.97 26.84 -3.80
C GLU A 436 30.44 26.98 -3.94
N GLY A 437 29.87 26.38 -4.98
CA GLY A 437 28.42 26.32 -5.21
C GLY A 437 27.87 27.39 -6.15
N ASP A 438 28.71 28.20 -6.77
CA ASP A 438 28.30 29.16 -7.79
C ASP A 438 28.22 28.50 -9.16
N LEU A 439 27.02 27.96 -9.46
CA LEU A 439 26.72 27.34 -10.74
C LEU A 439 26.40 28.35 -11.87
N THR A 440 26.57 29.66 -11.63
CA THR A 440 26.32 30.68 -12.66
C THR A 440 27.54 30.92 -13.56
N GLN A 441 28.70 30.49 -13.11
CA GLN A 441 29.96 30.65 -13.83
C GLN A 441 30.11 29.55 -14.89
N GLU A 442 30.72 29.91 -16.00
CA GLU A 442 31.07 28.98 -17.09
C GLU A 442 32.58 28.97 -17.26
N ALA A 443 33.15 27.79 -17.42
CA ALA A 443 34.56 27.64 -17.72
C ALA A 443 34.85 28.10 -19.16
N THR A 444 35.92 28.87 -19.34
CA THR A 444 36.28 29.41 -20.64
C THR A 444 36.82 28.31 -21.55
N VAL A 445 36.09 28.01 -22.62
CA VAL A 445 36.52 27.05 -23.66
C VAL A 445 37.56 27.69 -24.56
N THR A 446 38.78 27.18 -24.52
CA THR A 446 39.91 27.66 -25.34
C THR A 446 40.33 26.56 -26.32
N GLU A 447 41.02 26.93 -27.41
CA GLU A 447 41.51 25.95 -28.44
C GLU A 447 42.70 25.10 -27.94
N ASP A 448 43.07 25.20 -26.64
CA ASP A 448 44.10 24.40 -26.02
C ASP A 448 43.58 23.06 -25.43
N ILE A 449 44.47 22.29 -24.82
CA ILE A 449 44.19 20.96 -24.26
C ILE A 449 43.11 21.02 -23.14
N THR A 450 42.84 22.21 -22.59
CA THR A 450 41.81 22.40 -21.56
C THR A 450 40.44 22.71 -22.11
N GLY A 451 40.29 23.02 -23.39
CA GLY A 451 39.02 23.36 -24.01
C GLY A 451 37.99 22.27 -23.92
N ALA A 452 38.39 21.04 -24.23
CA ALA A 452 37.47 19.86 -24.13
C ALA A 452 37.06 19.55 -22.67
N ILE A 453 37.96 19.87 -21.72
CA ILE A 453 37.64 19.69 -20.29
C ILE A 453 36.67 20.79 -19.82
N ALA A 454 36.91 22.05 -20.26
CA ALA A 454 36.06 23.18 -19.95
C ALA A 454 34.64 22.96 -20.51
N ASP A 455 34.51 22.41 -21.72
CA ASP A 455 33.24 22.08 -22.35
C ASP A 455 32.48 20.98 -21.56
N SER A 456 33.19 19.93 -21.15
CA SER A 456 32.64 18.87 -20.30
C SER A 456 32.18 19.34 -18.92
N VAL A 457 32.93 20.30 -18.35
CA VAL A 457 32.59 20.93 -17.08
C VAL A 457 31.36 21.81 -17.25
N ASN A 458 31.28 22.62 -18.30
CA ASN A 458 30.11 23.47 -18.57
C ASN A 458 28.86 22.64 -18.73
N TYR A 459 28.93 21.51 -19.44
CA TYR A 459 27.83 20.54 -19.54
C TYR A 459 27.41 20.02 -18.16
N THR A 460 28.37 19.65 -17.32
CA THR A 460 28.07 19.14 -15.96
C THR A 460 27.44 20.22 -15.08
N VAL A 461 27.91 21.46 -15.18
CA VAL A 461 27.35 22.61 -14.44
C VAL A 461 25.92 22.90 -14.88
N GLU A 462 25.62 22.80 -16.19
CA GLU A 462 24.27 22.96 -16.72
C GLU A 462 23.30 21.90 -16.18
N GLU A 463 23.74 20.63 -16.15
CA GLU A 463 22.95 19.54 -15.56
C GLU A 463 22.72 19.73 -14.06
N LEU A 464 23.74 20.19 -13.32
CA LEU A 464 23.61 20.53 -11.90
C LEU A 464 22.64 21.69 -11.67
N ARG A 465 22.69 22.72 -12.53
CA ARG A 465 21.76 23.86 -12.49
C ARG A 465 20.33 23.42 -12.72
N ALA A 466 20.10 22.55 -13.70
CA ALA A 466 18.78 21.96 -13.97
C ALA A 466 18.27 21.14 -12.78
N LEU A 467 19.17 20.35 -12.16
CA LEU A 467 18.83 19.54 -10.98
C LEU A 467 18.46 20.41 -9.77
N VAL A 468 19.27 21.44 -9.47
CA VAL A 468 18.98 22.40 -8.38
C VAL A 468 17.65 23.11 -8.63
N GLY A 469 17.37 23.53 -9.88
CA GLY A 469 16.11 24.12 -10.26
C GLY A 469 14.91 23.17 -10.05
N SER A 470 15.08 21.90 -10.38
CA SER A 470 14.07 20.86 -10.15
C SER A 470 13.81 20.63 -8.65
N VAL A 471 14.87 20.61 -7.84
CA VAL A 471 14.76 20.51 -6.38
C VAL A 471 14.03 21.72 -5.81
N GLN A 472 14.40 22.94 -6.22
CA GLN A 472 13.72 24.16 -5.75
C GLN A 472 12.22 24.15 -6.11
N ASN A 473 11.88 23.74 -7.33
CA ASN A 473 10.49 23.60 -7.74
C ASN A 473 9.73 22.56 -6.89
N THR A 474 10.41 21.44 -6.58
CA THR A 474 9.83 20.41 -5.72
C THR A 474 9.60 20.91 -4.31
N VAL A 475 10.59 21.61 -3.72
CA VAL A 475 10.46 22.22 -2.38
C VAL A 475 9.32 23.25 -2.35
N THR A 476 9.19 24.06 -3.39
CA THR A 476 8.11 25.05 -3.49
C THR A 476 6.74 24.34 -3.54
N ARG A 477 6.63 23.27 -4.33
CA ARG A 477 5.39 22.45 -4.40
C ARG A 477 5.08 21.79 -3.07
N VAL A 478 6.08 21.26 -2.39
CA VAL A 478 5.88 20.66 -1.05
C VAL A 478 5.41 21.73 -0.06
N ALA A 479 6.02 22.92 -0.05
CA ALA A 479 5.59 24.02 0.80
C ALA A 479 4.14 24.42 0.53
N GLN A 480 3.74 24.56 -0.74
CA GLN A 480 2.36 24.86 -1.12
C GLN A 480 1.38 23.76 -0.71
N THR A 481 1.78 22.49 -0.88
CA THR A 481 0.93 21.36 -0.45
C THR A 481 0.77 21.33 1.06
N THR A 482 1.83 21.66 1.81
CA THR A 482 1.79 21.72 3.28
C THR A 482 0.85 22.83 3.74
N GLU A 483 0.91 24.00 3.11
CA GLU A 483 0.00 25.11 3.39
C GLU A 483 -1.46 24.75 3.08
N GLN A 484 -1.69 24.04 1.95
CA GLN A 484 -3.02 23.55 1.60
C GLN A 484 -3.57 22.55 2.62
N VAL A 485 -2.71 21.65 3.13
CA VAL A 485 -3.08 20.70 4.19
C VAL A 485 -3.43 21.43 5.49
N ASP A 486 -2.69 22.48 5.84
CA ASP A 486 -2.95 23.29 7.03
C ASP A 486 -4.30 24.00 6.94
N VAL A 487 -4.59 24.62 5.79
CA VAL A 487 -5.90 25.25 5.52
C VAL A 487 -7.02 24.22 5.61
N THR A 488 -6.88 23.08 4.91
CA THR A 488 -7.89 22.03 4.92
C THR A 488 -8.12 21.45 6.33
N SER A 489 -7.05 21.31 7.11
CA SER A 489 -7.14 20.85 8.50
C SER A 489 -7.90 21.85 9.38
N THR A 490 -7.68 23.15 9.16
CA THR A 490 -8.38 24.21 9.88
C THR A 490 -9.86 24.26 9.50
N GLU A 491 -10.18 24.10 8.21
CA GLU A 491 -11.56 24.01 7.75
C GLU A 491 -12.28 22.77 8.32
N LEU A 492 -11.58 21.64 8.36
CA LEU A 492 -12.11 20.40 8.93
C LEU A 492 -12.40 20.54 10.44
N LEU A 493 -11.50 21.22 11.18
CA LEU A 493 -11.72 21.52 12.58
C LEU A 493 -12.91 22.46 12.79
N ALA A 494 -13.08 23.47 11.93
CA ALA A 494 -14.23 24.36 11.96
C ALA A 494 -15.54 23.60 11.71
N ALA A 495 -15.57 22.79 10.64
CA ALA A 495 -16.74 21.97 10.31
C ALA A 495 -17.06 20.93 11.40
N SER A 496 -16.04 20.34 12.01
CA SER A 496 -16.23 19.40 13.13
C SER A 496 -16.83 20.08 14.36
N ASN A 497 -16.40 21.30 14.66
CA ASN A 497 -16.97 22.10 15.76
C ASN A 497 -18.42 22.50 15.48
N GLU A 498 -18.72 22.85 14.24
CA GLU A 498 -20.10 23.17 13.81
C GLU A 498 -21.00 21.93 13.94
N GLN A 499 -20.55 20.77 13.48
CA GLN A 499 -21.26 19.50 13.69
C GLN A 499 -21.49 19.18 15.18
N LEU A 500 -20.49 19.39 16.01
CA LEU A 500 -20.65 19.20 17.46
C LEU A 500 -21.69 20.16 18.06
N HIS A 501 -21.78 21.37 17.52
CA HIS A 501 -22.80 22.34 17.93
C HIS A 501 -24.20 21.88 17.52
N GLU A 502 -24.37 21.46 16.25
CA GLU A 502 -25.64 20.93 15.74
C GLU A 502 -26.11 19.67 16.49
N ILE A 503 -25.17 18.75 16.81
CA ILE A 503 -25.47 17.57 17.62
C ILE A 503 -25.97 17.96 19.00
N ARG A 504 -25.35 18.97 19.63
CA ARG A 504 -25.80 19.46 20.94
C ARG A 504 -27.17 20.14 20.88
N GLU A 505 -27.43 20.92 19.85
CA GLU A 505 -28.74 21.53 19.63
C GLU A 505 -29.82 20.48 19.38
N THR A 506 -29.50 19.49 18.55
CA THR A 506 -30.38 18.35 18.29
C THR A 506 -30.64 17.57 19.57
N GLY A 507 -29.61 17.31 20.37
CA GLY A 507 -29.75 16.66 21.66
C GLY A 507 -30.64 17.44 22.64
N LYS A 508 -30.49 18.78 22.66
CA LYS A 508 -31.36 19.66 23.46
C LYS A 508 -32.80 19.61 22.97
N SER A 509 -33.02 19.62 21.68
CA SER A 509 -34.36 19.52 21.08
C SER A 509 -35.02 18.18 21.39
N ILE A 510 -34.26 17.08 21.42
CA ILE A 510 -34.75 15.76 21.83
C ILE A 510 -35.15 15.75 23.32
N LEU A 511 -34.34 16.38 24.18
CA LEU A 511 -34.66 16.51 25.62
C LEU A 511 -35.91 17.35 25.86
N ASP A 512 -36.06 18.45 25.08
CA ASP A 512 -37.25 19.31 25.16
C ASP A 512 -38.50 18.56 24.66
N MET A 513 -38.35 17.77 23.61
CA MET A 513 -39.42 16.89 23.12
C MET A 513 -39.79 15.81 24.13
N ALA A 514 -38.81 15.18 24.76
CA ALA A 514 -39.08 14.22 25.85
C ALA A 514 -39.81 14.86 27.04
N GLY A 515 -39.43 16.11 27.39
CA GLY A 515 -40.13 16.90 28.40
C GLY A 515 -41.58 17.20 28.02
N ARG A 516 -41.83 17.55 26.74
CA ARG A 516 -43.19 17.77 26.24
C ARG A 516 -44.02 16.49 26.23
N ILE A 517 -43.43 15.36 25.83
CA ILE A 517 -44.07 14.04 25.88
C ILE A 517 -44.47 13.69 27.33
N ASN A 518 -43.57 13.91 28.29
CA ASN A 518 -43.87 13.70 29.70
C ASN A 518 -44.99 14.60 30.19
N ASN A 519 -45.01 15.89 29.79
CA ASN A 519 -46.07 16.82 30.13
C ASN A 519 -47.43 16.41 29.52
N VAL A 520 -47.42 15.96 28.23
CA VAL A 520 -48.62 15.44 27.57
C VAL A 520 -49.10 14.17 28.26
N SER A 521 -48.18 13.29 28.66
CA SER A 521 -48.52 12.07 29.41
C SER A 521 -49.12 12.39 30.79
N ALA A 522 -48.55 13.36 31.50
CA ALA A 522 -49.09 13.81 32.76
C ALA A 522 -50.49 14.45 32.61
N GLN A 523 -50.68 15.29 31.58
CA GLN A 523 -51.96 15.90 31.25
C GLN A 523 -53.02 14.86 30.85
N ALA A 524 -52.60 13.83 30.10
CA ALA A 524 -53.48 12.71 29.76
C ALA A 524 -53.90 11.92 31.00
N GLN A 525 -52.97 11.69 31.95
CA GLN A 525 -53.29 11.05 33.24
C GLN A 525 -54.21 11.90 34.10
N GLU A 526 -53.97 13.21 34.15
CA GLU A 526 -54.82 14.16 34.88
C GLU A 526 -56.22 14.22 34.26
N SER A 527 -56.33 14.26 32.93
CA SER A 527 -57.58 14.23 32.19
C SER A 527 -58.33 12.91 32.41
N ALA A 528 -57.62 11.77 32.46
CA ALA A 528 -58.22 10.47 32.79
C ALA A 528 -58.72 10.40 34.27
N GLN A 529 -58.09 11.15 35.15
CA GLN A 529 -58.48 11.21 36.58
C GLN A 529 -59.68 12.14 36.81
N VAL A 530 -59.82 13.18 35.99
CA VAL A 530 -60.97 14.10 36.03
C VAL A 530 -62.22 13.45 35.36
N ALA A 531 -62.01 12.50 34.45
CA ALA A 531 -63.06 11.76 33.75
C ALA A 531 -63.64 10.55 34.56
N ARG A 532 -63.05 10.23 35.71
CA ARG A 532 -63.55 9.28 36.70
C ARG A 532 -64.36 9.99 37.76
#